data_f8b46cff1fd6d89856322aef84af8a2e
#
_entry.id   f8b46cff1fd6d89856322aef84af8a2e
#
_cell.length_a   1.000
_cell.length_b   1.000
_cell.length_c   1.000
_cell.angle_alpha   90.00
_cell.angle_beta   90.00
_cell.angle_gamma   90.00
#
_symmetry.space_group_name_H-M   'P 1'
#
loop_
_entity.id
_entity.type
_entity.pdbx_description
1 polymer ?
#
loop_
_entity_poly.entity_id
_entity_poly.type
_entity_poly.pdbx_seq_one_letter_code
_entity_poly.pdbx_strand_id
1 'polypeptide(L)'
;REVGANTVRLAHYQHSPYFYDACDRAGLVVWAEIPFISVMNPAPGAHENCRSQMKELIVQNYNHPSICFWGISNEITIGGERPGLLDNLRDLNALAHEMDKTRMTTIAHVSMVPMENDMHHITDVLSYNHYFGWYGGELENNEQWLDKFHALHPDRPLGISEYGAEGIVSYHSDTPKCKDYTEEYQAVYHEHLAKVIDERPWLWATHVWNMFDFGCDARDEGGVKGRNNKGLMTLDRKIRK
;
A
#
# COMPACT_ATOMS: atom_id res chain seq x y z
N ARG A 1 6.05 3.66 -16.35
CA ARG A 1 5.72 4.81 -17.25
C ARG A 1 4.58 4.50 -18.22
N GLU A 2 4.49 3.29 -18.73
CA GLU A 2 3.43 2.92 -19.70
C GLU A 2 2.01 3.07 -19.13
N VAL A 3 1.84 2.91 -17.82
CA VAL A 3 0.57 3.10 -17.10
C VAL A 3 0.45 4.49 -16.47
N GLY A 4 1.33 5.45 -16.83
CA GLY A 4 1.31 6.80 -16.29
C GLY A 4 1.84 6.96 -14.85
N ALA A 5 2.36 5.91 -14.22
CA ALA A 5 2.86 5.97 -12.85
C ALA A 5 4.09 6.89 -12.71
N ASN A 6 4.09 7.72 -11.68
CA ASN A 6 5.20 8.58 -11.25
C ASN A 6 5.76 8.18 -9.88
N THR A 7 5.08 7.27 -9.18
CA THR A 7 5.48 6.72 -7.88
C THR A 7 5.31 5.22 -7.87
N VAL A 8 6.12 4.56 -7.03
CA VAL A 8 6.00 3.12 -6.74
C VAL A 8 6.14 2.86 -5.24
N ARG A 9 5.28 2.04 -4.70
CA ARG A 9 5.44 1.45 -3.39
C ARG A 9 6.01 0.05 -3.56
N LEU A 10 7.20 -0.18 -3.00
CA LEU A 10 7.89 -1.46 -3.05
C LEU A 10 7.49 -2.33 -1.86
N ALA A 11 6.26 -2.81 -1.93
CA ALA A 11 5.62 -3.62 -0.88
C ALA A 11 6.20 -5.04 -0.87
N HIS A 12 6.34 -5.63 0.25
CA HIS A 12 6.27 -5.18 1.66
C HIS A 12 7.62 -5.40 2.34
N TYR A 13 8.72 -5.38 1.58
CA TYR A 13 10.08 -5.73 1.99
C TYR A 13 11.09 -5.10 1.04
N GLN A 14 12.35 -5.12 1.44
CA GLN A 14 13.44 -4.61 0.61
C GLN A 14 13.50 -5.35 -0.73
N HIS A 15 13.52 -4.58 -1.81
CA HIS A 15 13.64 -5.09 -3.18
C HIS A 15 15.11 -5.16 -3.63
N SER A 16 15.35 -5.71 -4.83
CA SER A 16 16.67 -5.80 -5.43
C SER A 16 17.29 -4.40 -5.63
N PRO A 17 18.60 -4.21 -5.36
CA PRO A 17 19.30 -2.96 -5.65
C PRO A 17 19.13 -2.48 -7.09
N TYR A 18 19.09 -3.40 -8.04
CA TYR A 18 18.83 -3.09 -9.45
C TYR A 18 17.49 -2.35 -9.65
N PHE A 19 16.48 -2.68 -8.86
CA PHE A 19 15.16 -2.04 -8.97
C PHE A 19 15.21 -0.58 -8.50
N TYR A 20 15.91 -0.31 -7.38
CA TYR A 20 16.13 1.06 -6.90
C TYR A 20 16.93 1.88 -7.92
N ASP A 21 18.01 1.32 -8.47
CA ASP A 21 18.77 1.95 -9.56
C ASP A 21 17.90 2.28 -10.79
N ALA A 22 16.97 1.39 -11.13
CA ALA A 22 16.04 1.61 -12.24
C ALA A 22 15.05 2.74 -11.92
N CYS A 23 14.56 2.84 -10.68
CA CYS A 23 13.71 3.93 -10.21
C CYS A 23 14.44 5.27 -10.25
N ASP A 24 15.72 5.31 -9.80
CA ASP A 24 16.57 6.51 -9.86
C ASP A 24 16.69 7.02 -11.29
N ARG A 25 17.06 6.15 -12.22
CA ARG A 25 17.17 6.50 -13.64
C ARG A 25 15.84 6.90 -14.29
N ALA A 26 14.75 6.33 -13.81
CA ALA A 26 13.40 6.62 -14.32
C ALA A 26 12.80 7.90 -13.71
N GLY A 27 13.40 8.47 -12.66
CA GLY A 27 12.84 9.62 -11.93
C GLY A 27 11.50 9.27 -11.26
N LEU A 28 11.39 8.08 -10.68
CA LEU A 28 10.20 7.66 -9.92
C LEU A 28 10.37 7.99 -8.44
N VAL A 29 9.28 8.37 -7.78
CA VAL A 29 9.23 8.48 -6.32
C VAL A 29 9.02 7.09 -5.74
N VAL A 30 9.85 6.70 -4.76
CA VAL A 30 9.82 5.37 -4.15
C VAL A 30 9.43 5.45 -2.68
N TRP A 31 8.48 4.61 -2.31
CA TRP A 31 8.21 4.21 -0.93
C TRP A 31 8.82 2.82 -0.70
N ALA A 32 9.87 2.72 0.11
CA ALA A 32 10.51 1.47 0.53
C ALA A 32 10.10 1.12 1.96
N GLU A 33 9.85 -0.16 2.25
CA GLU A 33 9.31 -0.57 3.55
C GLU A 33 9.93 -1.87 4.08
N ILE A 34 9.79 -2.09 5.39
CA ILE A 34 10.15 -3.33 6.05
C ILE A 34 8.95 -4.28 6.17
N PRO A 35 9.14 -5.62 6.25
CA PRO A 35 8.08 -6.60 6.35
C PRO A 35 7.47 -6.72 7.77
N PHE A 36 7.11 -5.59 8.38
CA PHE A 36 6.33 -5.55 9.62
C PHE A 36 4.85 -5.49 9.26
N ILE A 37 4.25 -6.68 9.05
CA ILE A 37 2.94 -6.84 8.41
C ILE A 37 1.98 -7.70 9.23
N SER A 38 0.69 -7.46 9.04
CA SER A 38 -0.48 -8.24 9.50
C SER A 38 -0.69 -8.26 11.00
N VAL A 39 0.28 -8.68 11.79
CA VAL A 39 0.20 -8.73 13.25
C VAL A 39 1.58 -8.70 13.88
N MET A 40 1.71 -7.96 14.98
CA MET A 40 2.95 -7.92 15.73
C MET A 40 3.29 -9.28 16.32
N ASN A 41 4.48 -9.80 16.02
CA ASN A 41 4.98 -11.03 16.60
C ASN A 41 5.38 -10.78 18.07
N PRO A 42 4.79 -11.49 19.06
CA PRO A 42 5.11 -11.29 20.48
C PRO A 42 6.39 -12.01 20.94
N ALA A 43 7.07 -12.75 20.05
CA ALA A 43 8.27 -13.50 20.43
C ALA A 43 9.41 -12.57 20.89
N PRO A 44 10.20 -12.98 21.90
CA PRO A 44 11.40 -12.25 22.29
C PRO A 44 12.32 -11.99 21.09
N GLY A 45 12.79 -10.76 20.95
CA GLY A 45 13.67 -10.34 19.85
C GLY A 45 12.95 -10.01 18.54
N ALA A 46 11.65 -10.21 18.40
CA ALA A 46 10.92 -9.89 17.17
C ALA A 46 10.97 -8.39 16.84
N HIS A 47 10.83 -7.53 17.85
CA HIS A 47 10.95 -6.08 17.64
C HIS A 47 12.37 -5.67 17.24
N GLU A 48 13.41 -6.22 17.90
CA GLU A 48 14.80 -5.95 17.52
C GLU A 48 15.11 -6.41 16.09
N ASN A 49 14.48 -7.50 15.64
CA ASN A 49 14.57 -7.90 14.23
C ASN A 49 13.97 -6.85 13.30
N CYS A 50 12.80 -6.27 13.61
CA CYS A 50 12.23 -5.16 12.85
C CYS A 50 13.18 -3.94 12.81
N ARG A 51 13.80 -3.61 13.95
CA ARG A 51 14.81 -2.54 14.03
C ARG A 51 16.01 -2.84 13.13
N SER A 52 16.53 -4.08 13.16
CA SER A 52 17.63 -4.49 12.31
C SER A 52 17.29 -4.36 10.84
N GLN A 53 16.12 -4.81 10.44
CA GLN A 53 15.63 -4.69 9.04
C GLN A 53 15.48 -3.22 8.62
N MET A 54 15.00 -2.33 9.49
CA MET A 54 14.91 -0.90 9.20
C MET A 54 16.31 -0.28 9.03
N LYS A 55 17.27 -0.63 9.89
CA LYS A 55 18.68 -0.19 9.75
C LYS A 55 19.28 -0.67 8.43
N GLU A 56 19.09 -1.94 8.09
CA GLU A 56 19.60 -2.53 6.85
C GLU A 56 18.99 -1.86 5.63
N LEU A 57 17.66 -1.66 5.61
CA LEU A 57 16.95 -0.98 4.53
C LEU A 57 17.52 0.42 4.29
N ILE A 58 17.67 1.21 5.36
CA ILE A 58 18.17 2.59 5.25
C ILE A 58 19.64 2.61 4.84
N VAL A 59 20.50 1.86 5.51
CA VAL A 59 21.96 1.86 5.23
C VAL A 59 22.26 1.42 3.81
N GLN A 60 21.61 0.36 3.34
CA GLN A 60 21.87 -0.19 2.01
C GLN A 60 21.34 0.69 0.89
N ASN A 61 20.29 1.48 1.15
CA ASN A 61 19.59 2.23 0.11
C ASN A 61 19.66 3.76 0.31
N TYR A 62 20.47 4.24 1.24
CA TYR A 62 20.56 5.66 1.60
C TYR A 62 20.86 6.57 0.41
N ASN A 63 21.69 6.10 -0.52
CA ASN A 63 22.15 6.88 -1.67
C ASN A 63 21.22 6.81 -2.89
N HIS A 64 20.04 6.17 -2.80
CA HIS A 64 19.07 6.17 -3.87
C HIS A 64 18.18 7.43 -3.80
N PRO A 65 18.32 8.38 -4.74
CA PRO A 65 17.57 9.63 -4.70
C PRO A 65 16.07 9.45 -5.00
N SER A 66 15.68 8.33 -5.60
CA SER A 66 14.27 8.00 -5.83
C SER A 66 13.50 7.72 -4.54
N ILE A 67 14.16 7.18 -3.50
CA ILE A 67 13.50 6.89 -2.24
C ILE A 67 13.17 8.20 -1.52
N CYS A 68 11.89 8.42 -1.28
CA CYS A 68 11.38 9.59 -0.56
C CYS A 68 10.71 9.22 0.77
N PHE A 69 10.31 7.96 0.93
CA PHE A 69 9.55 7.49 2.08
C PHE A 69 10.09 6.16 2.62
N TRP A 70 10.24 6.09 3.95
CA TRP A 70 10.52 4.86 4.68
C TRP A 70 9.23 4.36 5.33
N GLY A 71 8.73 3.19 4.87
CA GLY A 71 7.55 2.54 5.41
C GLY A 71 7.87 1.70 6.64
N ILE A 72 7.16 1.94 7.75
CA ILE A 72 7.42 1.25 9.02
C ILE A 72 6.54 0.04 9.26
N SER A 73 5.36 -0.04 8.65
CA SER A 73 4.51 -1.23 8.71
C SER A 73 3.39 -1.24 7.65
N ASN A 74 2.80 -2.43 7.45
CA ASN A 74 1.63 -2.65 6.60
C ASN A 74 0.57 -3.47 7.33
N GLU A 75 -0.67 -2.97 7.38
CA GLU A 75 -1.85 -3.67 7.92
C GLU A 75 -1.62 -4.35 9.26
N ILE A 76 -0.77 -3.79 10.11
CA ILE A 76 -0.23 -4.44 11.31
C ILE A 76 -1.29 -4.83 12.35
N THR A 77 -2.54 -4.41 12.16
CA THR A 77 -3.68 -4.71 13.04
C THR A 77 -4.69 -5.67 12.41
N ILE A 78 -4.51 -6.13 11.18
CA ILE A 78 -5.47 -7.04 10.52
C ILE A 78 -5.61 -8.38 11.26
N GLY A 79 -4.52 -8.86 11.88
CA GLY A 79 -4.50 -10.04 12.76
C GLY A 79 -4.80 -9.73 14.23
N GLY A 80 -5.26 -8.51 14.53
CA GLY A 80 -5.54 -8.01 15.87
C GLY A 80 -4.41 -7.15 16.44
N GLU A 81 -4.80 -6.13 17.19
CA GLU A 81 -3.86 -5.28 17.90
C GLU A 81 -3.23 -6.02 19.09
N ARG A 82 -1.93 -5.84 19.28
CA ARG A 82 -1.17 -6.45 20.37
C ARG A 82 -0.65 -5.40 21.35
N PRO A 83 -0.56 -5.72 22.65
CA PRO A 83 0.07 -4.83 23.63
C PRO A 83 1.49 -4.43 23.21
N GLY A 84 1.82 -3.15 23.31
CA GLY A 84 3.13 -2.61 22.93
C GLY A 84 3.27 -2.26 21.44
N LEU A 85 2.24 -2.44 20.60
CA LEU A 85 2.30 -2.11 19.19
C LEU A 85 2.62 -0.62 18.96
N LEU A 86 1.92 0.29 19.65
CA LEU A 86 2.17 1.73 19.52
C LEU A 86 3.60 2.11 19.86
N ASP A 87 4.18 1.52 20.91
CA ASP A 87 5.55 1.79 21.31
C ASP A 87 6.54 1.26 20.27
N ASN A 88 6.29 0.08 19.71
CA ASN A 88 7.11 -0.47 18.64
C ASN A 88 7.07 0.40 17.37
N LEU A 89 5.90 0.91 16.99
CA LEU A 89 5.76 1.80 15.84
C LEU A 89 6.46 3.16 16.07
N ARG A 90 6.31 3.74 17.26
CA ARG A 90 7.01 4.98 17.67
C ARG A 90 8.53 4.81 17.64
N ASP A 91 9.01 3.67 18.13
CA ASP A 91 10.44 3.36 18.14
C ASP A 91 11.00 3.18 16.72
N LEU A 92 10.30 2.47 15.83
CA LEU A 92 10.69 2.34 14.42
C LEU A 92 10.70 3.69 13.70
N ASN A 93 9.71 4.53 13.97
CA ASN A 93 9.65 5.89 13.43
C ASN A 93 10.84 6.74 13.92
N ALA A 94 11.12 6.71 15.21
CA ALA A 94 12.25 7.44 15.81
C ALA A 94 13.57 6.94 15.23
N LEU A 95 13.76 5.63 15.10
CA LEU A 95 14.95 5.03 14.49
C LEU A 95 15.14 5.48 13.04
N ALA A 96 14.10 5.50 12.24
CA ALA A 96 14.18 5.96 10.86
C ALA A 96 14.64 7.42 10.78
N HIS A 97 14.11 8.31 11.61
CA HIS A 97 14.53 9.72 11.69
C HIS A 97 15.90 9.93 12.30
N GLU A 98 16.33 9.07 13.22
CA GLU A 98 17.71 9.10 13.74
C GLU A 98 18.72 8.82 12.62
N MET A 99 18.41 7.84 11.77
CA MET A 99 19.31 7.40 10.71
C MET A 99 19.22 8.26 9.44
N ASP A 100 18.05 8.80 9.14
CA ASP A 100 17.82 9.65 7.97
C ASP A 100 16.91 10.83 8.32
N LYS A 101 17.49 12.03 8.39
CA LYS A 101 16.76 13.28 8.69
C LYS A 101 16.20 13.96 7.44
N THR A 102 16.34 13.36 6.28
CA THR A 102 16.00 13.98 4.99
C THR A 102 14.75 13.42 4.35
N ARG A 103 14.38 12.18 4.70
CA ARG A 103 13.23 11.48 4.14
C ARG A 103 12.11 11.34 5.17
N MET A 104 10.90 11.31 4.67
CA MET A 104 9.71 11.13 5.49
C MET A 104 9.46 9.66 5.83
N THR A 105 8.78 9.44 6.94
CA THR A 105 8.24 8.13 7.31
C THR A 105 6.79 8.00 6.94
N THR A 106 6.34 6.76 6.70
CA THR A 106 4.95 6.47 6.36
C THR A 106 4.50 5.11 6.89
N ILE A 107 3.20 4.90 6.91
CA ILE A 107 2.55 3.66 7.36
C ILE A 107 1.35 3.36 6.45
N ALA A 108 1.09 2.08 6.18
CA ALA A 108 -0.10 1.63 5.48
C ALA A 108 -1.05 0.96 6.48
N HIS A 109 -2.17 1.62 6.78
CA HIS A 109 -3.21 1.07 7.65
C HIS A 109 -4.19 0.19 6.86
N VAL A 110 -4.76 -0.80 7.52
CA VAL A 110 -5.93 -1.52 7.00
C VAL A 110 -7.21 -0.71 7.23
N SER A 111 -8.20 -0.83 6.35
CA SER A 111 -9.46 -0.07 6.42
C SER A 111 -10.19 -0.12 7.76
N MET A 112 -9.95 -1.17 8.56
CA MET A 112 -10.63 -1.39 9.85
C MET A 112 -10.03 -0.58 11.00
N VAL A 113 -8.90 0.10 10.82
CA VAL A 113 -8.33 0.99 11.86
C VAL A 113 -9.28 2.17 12.06
N PRO A 114 -9.77 2.41 13.28
CA PRO A 114 -10.66 3.54 13.57
C PRO A 114 -10.01 4.87 13.20
N MET A 115 -10.81 5.82 12.73
CA MET A 115 -10.32 7.14 12.29
C MET A 115 -9.67 7.95 13.42
N GLU A 116 -9.98 7.65 14.67
CA GLU A 116 -9.46 8.34 15.85
C GLU A 116 -8.27 7.61 16.50
N ASN A 117 -7.68 6.63 15.81
CA ASN A 117 -6.59 5.82 16.37
C ASN A 117 -5.28 6.62 16.49
N ASP A 118 -4.59 6.47 17.61
CA ASP A 118 -3.33 7.17 17.91
C ASP A 118 -2.19 6.85 16.91
N MET A 119 -2.26 5.74 16.18
CA MET A 119 -1.29 5.40 15.14
C MET A 119 -1.20 6.44 14.03
N HIS A 120 -2.26 7.24 13.81
CA HIS A 120 -2.28 8.30 12.79
C HIS A 120 -1.26 9.42 13.04
N HIS A 121 -0.77 9.54 14.27
CA HIS A 121 0.14 10.61 14.68
C HIS A 121 1.60 10.16 14.81
N ILE A 122 1.94 8.94 14.36
CA ILE A 122 3.29 8.40 14.54
C ILE A 122 4.22 8.82 13.41
N THR A 123 3.78 8.64 12.15
CA THR A 123 4.60 8.92 10.96
C THR A 123 4.34 10.32 10.40
N ASP A 124 5.23 10.82 9.54
CA ASP A 124 5.08 12.14 8.91
C ASP A 124 3.85 12.20 8.02
N VAL A 125 3.64 11.16 7.21
CA VAL A 125 2.46 10.97 6.37
C VAL A 125 1.87 9.59 6.64
N LEU A 126 0.61 9.39 6.31
CA LEU A 126 -0.06 8.09 6.48
C LEU A 126 -0.87 7.71 5.26
N SER A 127 -1.20 6.43 5.16
CA SER A 127 -2.02 5.89 4.08
C SER A 127 -2.88 4.73 4.56
N TYR A 128 -3.89 4.44 3.78
CA TYR A 128 -4.77 3.30 4.01
C TYR A 128 -4.82 2.38 2.80
N ASN A 129 -4.92 1.08 3.07
CA ASN A 129 -5.29 0.08 2.09
C ASN A 129 -6.81 0.01 2.05
N HIS A 130 -7.42 0.63 1.02
CA HIS A 130 -8.87 0.67 0.86
C HIS A 130 -9.31 -0.15 -0.33
N TYR A 131 -10.22 -1.09 -0.07
CA TYR A 131 -10.79 -1.97 -1.07
C TYR A 131 -12.32 -1.94 -1.04
N PHE A 132 -12.93 -0.78 -0.75
CA PHE A 132 -14.38 -0.61 -0.86
C PHE A 132 -14.81 -0.84 -2.30
N GLY A 133 -15.89 -1.63 -2.47
CA GLY A 133 -16.30 -2.11 -3.77
C GLY A 133 -15.57 -3.37 -4.26
N TRP A 134 -14.64 -3.94 -3.45
CA TRP A 134 -14.03 -5.23 -3.76
C TRP A 134 -14.12 -6.22 -2.58
N TYR A 135 -13.51 -5.92 -1.43
CA TYR A 135 -13.57 -6.80 -0.25
C TYR A 135 -14.79 -6.55 0.63
N GLY A 136 -15.36 -5.37 0.57
CA GLY A 136 -16.56 -4.99 1.31
C GLY A 136 -17.00 -3.58 0.98
N GLY A 137 -18.24 -3.24 1.35
CA GLY A 137 -18.83 -1.94 1.03
C GLY A 137 -19.07 -1.74 -0.46
N GLU A 138 -19.52 -0.53 -0.80
CA GLU A 138 -19.76 -0.08 -2.17
C GLU A 138 -18.62 0.83 -2.64
N LEU A 139 -18.55 1.09 -3.95
CA LEU A 139 -17.52 1.97 -4.54
C LEU A 139 -17.55 3.37 -3.91
N GLU A 140 -18.75 3.89 -3.67
CA GLU A 140 -19.01 5.22 -3.09
C GLU A 140 -18.53 5.35 -1.63
N ASN A 141 -18.22 4.25 -0.97
CA ASN A 141 -17.62 4.31 0.37
C ASN A 141 -16.18 4.84 0.36
N ASN A 142 -15.50 4.80 -0.79
CA ASN A 142 -14.16 5.39 -0.93
C ASN A 142 -14.19 6.89 -0.65
N GLU A 143 -14.98 7.66 -1.42
CA GLU A 143 -15.05 9.11 -1.24
C GLU A 143 -15.64 9.50 0.11
N GLN A 144 -16.67 8.80 0.58
CA GLN A 144 -17.28 9.06 1.89
C GLN A 144 -16.28 8.91 3.03
N TRP A 145 -15.47 7.85 2.97
CA TRP A 145 -14.45 7.59 3.98
C TRP A 145 -13.32 8.63 3.94
N LEU A 146 -12.81 8.90 2.74
CA LEU A 146 -11.71 9.85 2.53
C LEU A 146 -12.09 11.26 3.00
N ASP A 147 -13.27 11.75 2.63
CA ASP A 147 -13.76 13.08 3.01
C ASP A 147 -13.98 13.18 4.52
N LYS A 148 -14.52 12.12 5.13
CA LYS A 148 -14.72 12.08 6.59
C LYS A 148 -13.39 12.10 7.32
N PHE A 149 -12.41 11.30 6.90
CA PHE A 149 -11.09 11.29 7.52
C PHE A 149 -10.40 12.65 7.40
N HIS A 150 -10.40 13.24 6.21
CA HIS A 150 -9.81 14.56 5.99
C HIS A 150 -10.48 15.66 6.81
N ALA A 151 -11.80 15.60 6.99
CA ALA A 151 -12.52 16.53 7.84
C ALA A 151 -12.16 16.39 9.34
N LEU A 152 -11.90 15.17 9.81
CA LEU A 152 -11.47 14.89 11.18
C LEU A 152 -10.01 15.26 11.43
N HIS A 153 -9.15 15.10 10.44
CA HIS A 153 -7.70 15.26 10.53
C HIS A 153 -7.16 16.13 9.38
N PRO A 154 -7.56 17.41 9.30
CA PRO A 154 -7.21 18.28 8.17
C PRO A 154 -5.69 18.53 8.04
N ASP A 155 -4.95 18.38 9.14
CA ASP A 155 -3.51 18.59 9.19
C ASP A 155 -2.69 17.30 8.93
N ARG A 156 -3.38 16.16 8.72
CA ARG A 156 -2.70 14.88 8.47
C ARG A 156 -2.67 14.57 6.97
N PRO A 157 -1.47 14.49 6.35
CA PRO A 157 -1.36 14.08 4.96
C PRO A 157 -1.81 12.63 4.80
N LEU A 158 -2.93 12.42 4.12
CA LEU A 158 -3.51 11.12 3.85
C LEU A 158 -3.20 10.66 2.42
N GLY A 159 -2.88 9.38 2.25
CA GLY A 159 -2.76 8.72 0.96
C GLY A 159 -3.56 7.42 0.88
N ILE A 160 -3.61 6.84 -0.29
CA ILE A 160 -4.15 5.50 -0.52
C ILE A 160 -2.97 4.59 -0.89
N SER A 161 -2.59 3.70 0.02
CA SER A 161 -1.43 2.83 -0.17
C SER A 161 -1.75 1.58 -0.98
N GLU A 162 -3.00 1.14 -1.00
CA GLU A 162 -3.49 0.08 -1.87
C GLU A 162 -4.96 0.29 -2.22
N TYR A 163 -5.30 0.08 -3.49
CA TYR A 163 -6.67 -0.08 -3.99
C TYR A 163 -6.64 -0.89 -5.28
N GLY A 164 -7.70 -1.64 -5.56
CA GLY A 164 -7.78 -2.44 -6.79
C GLY A 164 -8.83 -3.53 -6.74
N ALA A 165 -9.27 -3.95 -7.90
CA ALA A 165 -10.15 -5.10 -8.11
C ALA A 165 -9.46 -6.12 -9.00
N GLU A 166 -9.83 -7.41 -8.87
CA GLU A 166 -9.29 -8.44 -9.74
C GLU A 166 -10.00 -8.48 -11.08
N GLY A 167 -9.21 -8.67 -12.15
CA GLY A 167 -9.70 -8.93 -13.48
C GLY A 167 -8.95 -10.11 -14.10
N ILE A 168 -9.65 -11.04 -14.69
CA ILE A 168 -9.11 -12.20 -15.41
C ILE A 168 -9.45 -12.03 -16.89
N VAL A 169 -8.44 -11.90 -17.75
CA VAL A 169 -8.53 -11.58 -19.19
C VAL A 169 -9.58 -12.38 -19.96
N SER A 170 -9.87 -13.61 -19.54
CA SER A 170 -10.88 -14.47 -20.18
C SER A 170 -12.28 -14.34 -19.59
N TYR A 171 -12.48 -13.48 -18.59
CA TYR A 171 -13.78 -13.28 -17.92
C TYR A 171 -14.36 -11.95 -18.37
N HIS A 172 -15.57 -12.01 -18.94
CA HIS A 172 -16.29 -10.85 -19.46
C HIS A 172 -17.74 -10.84 -19.02
N SER A 173 -18.32 -9.65 -18.88
CA SER A 173 -19.72 -9.46 -18.53
C SER A 173 -20.28 -8.17 -19.11
N ASP A 174 -21.45 -8.23 -19.72
CA ASP A 174 -22.22 -7.04 -20.13
C ASP A 174 -22.88 -6.31 -18.93
N THR A 175 -22.85 -6.94 -17.75
CA THR A 175 -23.40 -6.41 -16.49
C THR A 175 -22.41 -6.67 -15.35
N PRO A 176 -21.24 -5.99 -15.38
CA PRO A 176 -20.16 -6.24 -14.42
C PRO A 176 -20.61 -5.93 -12.99
N LYS A 177 -20.17 -6.75 -12.05
CA LYS A 177 -20.48 -6.60 -10.63
C LYS A 177 -19.31 -7.03 -9.73
N CYS A 178 -19.31 -6.51 -8.52
CA CYS A 178 -18.30 -6.85 -7.52
C CYS A 178 -18.08 -8.36 -7.40
N LYS A 179 -16.81 -8.78 -7.39
CA LYS A 179 -16.38 -10.18 -7.28
C LYS A 179 -16.73 -11.10 -8.45
N ASP A 180 -17.04 -10.56 -9.63
CA ASP A 180 -17.24 -11.38 -10.83
C ASP A 180 -15.92 -11.67 -11.58
N TYR A 181 -14.84 -11.01 -11.18
CA TYR A 181 -13.46 -11.15 -11.73
C TYR A 181 -13.35 -10.78 -13.22
N THR A 182 -14.30 -10.02 -13.75
CA THR A 182 -14.27 -9.58 -15.15
C THR A 182 -13.35 -8.39 -15.33
N GLU A 183 -12.78 -8.22 -16.54
CA GLU A 183 -12.00 -7.01 -16.87
C GLU A 183 -12.91 -5.76 -16.84
N GLU A 184 -14.17 -5.90 -17.20
CA GLU A 184 -15.15 -4.81 -17.17
C GLU A 184 -15.40 -4.31 -15.74
N TYR A 185 -15.47 -5.20 -14.73
CA TYR A 185 -15.59 -4.74 -13.36
C TYR A 185 -14.28 -4.10 -12.86
N GLN A 186 -13.14 -4.64 -13.26
CA GLN A 186 -11.85 -4.01 -12.95
C GLN A 186 -11.78 -2.58 -13.52
N ALA A 187 -12.25 -2.38 -14.76
CA ALA A 187 -12.33 -1.06 -15.39
C ALA A 187 -13.27 -0.13 -14.62
N VAL A 188 -14.51 -0.56 -14.33
CA VAL A 188 -15.49 0.21 -13.53
C VAL A 188 -14.89 0.66 -12.20
N TYR A 189 -14.21 -0.26 -11.50
CA TYR A 189 -13.56 0.03 -10.23
C TYR A 189 -12.50 1.14 -10.38
N HIS A 190 -11.59 0.99 -11.34
CA HIS A 190 -10.50 1.94 -11.52
C HIS A 190 -10.96 3.29 -12.09
N GLU A 191 -11.97 3.32 -12.96
CA GLU A 191 -12.58 4.57 -13.45
C GLU A 191 -13.23 5.37 -12.31
N HIS A 192 -13.95 4.67 -11.41
CA HIS A 192 -14.51 5.31 -10.22
C HIS A 192 -13.42 5.90 -9.33
N LEU A 193 -12.40 5.10 -8.99
CA LEU A 193 -11.30 5.56 -8.14
C LEU A 193 -10.48 6.68 -8.78
N ALA A 194 -10.27 6.67 -10.09
CA ALA A 194 -9.59 7.77 -10.79
C ALA A 194 -10.34 9.09 -10.59
N LYS A 195 -11.67 9.08 -10.74
CA LYS A 195 -12.50 10.27 -10.48
C LYS A 195 -12.42 10.71 -9.01
N VAL A 196 -12.55 9.77 -8.07
CA VAL A 196 -12.47 10.05 -6.62
C VAL A 196 -11.13 10.71 -6.28
N ILE A 197 -10.02 10.24 -6.87
CA ILE A 197 -8.67 10.75 -6.65
C ILE A 197 -8.50 12.14 -7.27
N ASP A 198 -8.94 12.33 -8.50
CA ASP A 198 -8.84 13.62 -9.21
C ASP A 198 -9.58 14.75 -8.49
N GLU A 199 -10.68 14.44 -7.83
CA GLU A 199 -11.47 15.38 -7.02
C GLU A 199 -10.83 15.70 -5.65
N ARG A 200 -9.73 15.01 -5.26
CA ARG A 200 -9.08 15.13 -3.93
C ARG A 200 -7.58 15.44 -4.02
N PRO A 201 -7.22 16.64 -4.52
CA PRO A 201 -5.81 17.01 -4.73
C PRO A 201 -4.99 17.11 -3.42
N TRP A 202 -5.62 16.95 -2.28
CA TRP A 202 -4.97 16.88 -0.96
C TRP A 202 -4.44 15.47 -0.62
N LEU A 203 -4.77 14.44 -1.40
CA LEU A 203 -4.13 13.12 -1.27
C LEU A 203 -2.66 13.22 -1.69
N TRP A 204 -1.73 12.87 -0.78
CA TRP A 204 -0.31 13.00 -1.06
C TRP A 204 0.21 11.93 -2.04
N ALA A 205 -0.40 10.75 -2.05
CA ALA A 205 -0.10 9.68 -3.01
C ALA A 205 -1.23 8.66 -3.09
N THR A 206 -1.27 7.94 -4.22
CA THR A 206 -2.20 6.83 -4.45
C THR A 206 -1.47 5.71 -5.18
N HIS A 207 -1.59 4.47 -4.68
CA HIS A 207 -0.90 3.31 -5.23
C HIS A 207 -1.91 2.21 -5.56
N VAL A 208 -1.96 1.84 -6.82
CA VAL A 208 -2.77 0.70 -7.28
C VAL A 208 -2.14 -0.61 -6.79
N TRP A 209 -2.93 -1.48 -6.23
CA TRP A 209 -2.60 -2.86 -6.02
C TRP A 209 -3.21 -3.72 -7.13
N ASN A 210 -2.47 -4.13 -8.19
CA ASN A 210 -1.04 -3.94 -8.23
C ASN A 210 -0.59 -3.81 -9.71
N MET A 211 0.68 -3.62 -9.98
CA MET A 211 1.15 -3.43 -11.36
C MET A 211 1.01 -4.69 -12.21
N PHE A 212 1.32 -5.87 -11.64
CA PHE A 212 1.26 -7.16 -12.32
C PHE A 212 0.45 -8.16 -11.51
N ASP A 213 -0.25 -9.07 -12.17
CA ASP A 213 -0.68 -10.30 -11.51
C ASP A 213 0.53 -11.03 -10.93
N PHE A 214 0.36 -11.71 -9.82
CA PHE A 214 1.47 -12.44 -9.20
C PHE A 214 1.01 -13.74 -8.53
N GLY A 215 1.96 -14.69 -8.40
CA GLY A 215 1.74 -15.93 -7.67
C GLY A 215 1.67 -15.68 -6.17
N CYS A 216 0.68 -16.28 -5.52
CA CYS A 216 0.50 -16.28 -4.07
C CYS A 216 -0.12 -17.62 -3.66
N ASP A 217 0.71 -18.59 -3.32
CA ASP A 217 0.33 -20.00 -3.18
C ASP A 217 -0.86 -20.23 -2.23
N ALA A 218 -0.89 -19.52 -1.11
CA ALA A 218 -1.96 -19.62 -0.12
C ALA A 218 -3.28 -18.94 -0.53
N ARG A 219 -3.31 -18.20 -1.67
CA ARG A 219 -4.49 -17.43 -2.07
C ARG A 219 -5.57 -18.32 -2.69
N ASP A 220 -6.76 -18.26 -2.11
CA ASP A 220 -7.97 -18.95 -2.60
C ASP A 220 -9.20 -18.09 -2.29
N GLU A 221 -9.37 -16.98 -3.02
CA GLU A 221 -10.40 -15.95 -2.76
C GLU A 221 -11.49 -15.89 -3.86
N GLY A 222 -11.53 -16.87 -4.75
CA GLY A 222 -12.56 -16.98 -5.79
C GLY A 222 -12.09 -16.76 -7.23
N GLY A 223 -10.92 -16.17 -7.44
CA GLY A 223 -10.30 -16.08 -8.78
C GLY A 223 -9.50 -17.32 -9.14
N VAL A 224 -8.38 -17.15 -9.81
CA VAL A 224 -7.44 -18.26 -10.06
C VAL A 224 -6.73 -18.61 -8.76
N LYS A 225 -6.90 -19.85 -8.29
CA LYS A 225 -6.22 -20.34 -7.09
C LYS A 225 -4.71 -20.15 -7.18
N GLY A 226 -4.10 -19.72 -6.08
CA GLY A 226 -2.66 -19.46 -6.00
C GLY A 226 -2.22 -18.21 -6.77
N ARG A 227 -3.14 -17.30 -7.11
CA ARG A 227 -2.84 -16.09 -7.85
C ARG A 227 -3.61 -14.87 -7.34
N ASN A 228 -2.96 -13.72 -7.33
CA ASN A 228 -3.60 -12.42 -7.22
C ASN A 228 -3.75 -11.82 -8.63
N ASN A 229 -4.98 -11.54 -9.05
CA ASN A 229 -5.29 -11.01 -10.38
C ASN A 229 -5.65 -9.52 -10.36
N LYS A 230 -5.18 -8.77 -9.36
CA LYS A 230 -5.37 -7.31 -9.30
C LYS A 230 -4.39 -6.53 -10.18
N GLY A 231 -3.48 -7.22 -10.87
CA GLY A 231 -2.53 -6.57 -11.77
C GLY A 231 -3.23 -5.72 -12.83
N LEU A 232 -2.65 -4.57 -13.16
CA LEU A 232 -2.99 -3.82 -14.39
C LEU A 232 -2.44 -4.51 -15.64
N MET A 233 -1.56 -5.47 -15.43
CA MET A 233 -0.99 -6.33 -16.47
C MET A 233 -0.97 -7.79 -15.99
N THR A 234 -1.01 -8.70 -16.95
CA THR A 234 -0.93 -10.15 -16.68
C THR A 234 0.40 -10.57 -16.05
N LEU A 235 0.41 -11.75 -15.40
CA LEU A 235 1.58 -12.35 -14.76
C LEU A 235 2.79 -12.44 -15.69
N ASP A 236 2.59 -12.77 -16.96
CA ASP A 236 3.63 -12.85 -17.98
C ASP A 236 4.01 -11.49 -18.57
N ARG A 237 3.36 -10.40 -18.12
CA ARG A 237 3.60 -9.00 -18.50
C ARG A 237 3.33 -8.68 -19.97
N LYS A 238 2.50 -9.46 -20.65
CA LYS A 238 2.24 -9.30 -22.07
C LYS A 238 0.98 -8.54 -22.38
N ILE A 239 -0.03 -8.65 -21.52
CA ILE A 239 -1.35 -8.06 -21.74
C ILE A 239 -1.60 -7.00 -20.68
N ARG A 240 -2.06 -5.82 -21.10
CA ARG A 240 -2.68 -4.82 -20.22
C ARG A 240 -4.16 -5.17 -20.09
N LYS A 241 -4.63 -5.10 -18.91
CA LYS A 241 -6.03 -5.35 -18.61
C LYS A 241 -6.82 -4.04 -18.52
#